data_7b45c3943a195e8d1466e20bdcf55112
#
_entry.id   7b45c3943a195e8d1466e20bdcf55112
#
_cell.length_a   1.000
_cell.length_b   1.000
_cell.length_c   1.000
_cell.angle_alpha   90.00
_cell.angle_beta   90.00
_cell.angle_gamma   90.00
#
_symmetry.space_group_name_H-M   'P 1'
#
loop_
_entity.id
_entity.type
_entity.pdbx_description
1 polymer ?
#
loop_
_entity_poly.entity_id
_entity_poly.type
_entity_poly.pdbx_seq_one_letter_code
_entity_poly.pdbx_strand_id
1 'polypeptide(L)'
;MAKEIKQEKKKPQASAHGFYHYIKQAWKKPTEEQIADVRRKMIDWRASERIVQIDKPTRLDRARVLGYKAKQGVHVFRVTLERGGRARARPRTKRRSKRLGVMKVVRMNYQWVAEQRVQRKHPNLEVLSSYLLGQDGHHAFFEVIALDRNAPEIKSDRTLNWICRPENR
;
A
#
# COMPACT_ATOMS: atom_id res chain seq x y z
N MET A 1 -3.08 -59.51 28.08
CA MET A 1 -2.67 -58.16 28.54
C MET A 1 -2.00 -57.43 27.40
N ALA A 2 -2.73 -56.65 26.64
CA ALA A 2 -2.20 -55.85 25.55
C ALA A 2 -1.77 -54.49 26.11
N LYS A 3 -0.49 -54.13 25.96
CA LYS A 3 0.02 -52.84 26.36
C LYS A 3 -0.33 -51.82 25.29
N GLU A 4 -1.23 -50.89 25.60
CA GLU A 4 -1.50 -49.69 24.78
C GLU A 4 -0.24 -48.82 24.81
N ILE A 5 0.45 -48.71 23.67
CA ILE A 5 1.50 -47.76 23.45
C ILE A 5 0.82 -46.42 23.12
N LYS A 6 0.73 -45.53 24.10
CA LYS A 6 0.33 -44.12 23.90
C LYS A 6 1.42 -43.45 23.04
N GLN A 7 1.12 -43.26 21.77
CA GLN A 7 1.91 -42.38 20.91
C GLN A 7 1.78 -40.92 21.42
N GLU A 8 2.80 -40.42 22.09
CA GLU A 8 2.93 -38.98 22.36
C GLU A 8 3.02 -38.24 21.01
N LYS A 9 1.96 -37.50 20.71
CA LYS A 9 1.97 -36.57 19.57
C LYS A 9 3.06 -35.52 19.84
N LYS A 10 4.21 -35.64 19.16
CA LYS A 10 5.25 -34.62 19.14
C LYS A 10 4.61 -33.27 18.81
N LYS A 11 4.64 -32.32 19.78
CA LYS A 11 4.25 -30.93 19.54
C LYS A 11 5.10 -30.42 18.36
N PRO A 12 4.48 -29.76 17.35
CA PRO A 12 5.25 -29.23 16.24
C PRO A 12 6.29 -28.26 16.80
N GLN A 13 7.57 -28.55 16.54
CA GLN A 13 8.65 -27.63 16.87
C GLN A 13 8.36 -26.30 16.19
N ALA A 14 8.17 -25.24 16.97
CA ALA A 14 7.99 -23.90 16.46
C ALA A 14 9.25 -23.52 15.67
N SER A 15 9.15 -23.51 14.34
CA SER A 15 10.22 -23.01 13.50
C SER A 15 10.50 -21.56 13.90
N ALA A 16 11.77 -21.24 14.20
CA ALA A 16 12.18 -19.89 14.57
C ALA A 16 11.95 -18.97 13.34
N HIS A 17 10.92 -18.17 13.40
CA HIS A 17 10.61 -17.21 12.34
C HIS A 17 11.28 -15.87 12.63
N GLY A 18 11.69 -15.16 11.58
CA GLY A 18 12.27 -13.82 11.71
C GLY A 18 11.23 -12.77 12.11
N PHE A 19 11.70 -11.62 12.59
CA PHE A 19 10.91 -10.48 13.05
C PHE A 19 9.76 -10.08 12.10
N TYR A 20 10.01 -10.02 10.80
CA TYR A 20 8.99 -9.66 9.81
C TYR A 20 7.83 -10.66 9.70
N HIS A 21 8.07 -11.92 10.04
CA HIS A 21 7.00 -12.91 10.08
C HIS A 21 5.96 -12.57 11.16
N TYR A 22 6.40 -12.16 12.34
CA TYR A 22 5.51 -11.79 13.44
C TYR A 22 4.74 -10.49 13.14
N ILE A 23 5.39 -9.48 12.56
CA ILE A 23 4.70 -8.27 12.08
C ILE A 23 3.62 -8.64 11.06
N LYS A 24 3.94 -9.48 10.08
CA LYS A 24 2.98 -9.94 9.08
C LYS A 24 1.80 -10.69 9.69
N GLN A 25 2.04 -11.50 10.74
CA GLN A 25 0.98 -12.20 11.45
C GLN A 25 0.09 -11.22 12.21
N ALA A 26 0.65 -10.23 12.91
CA ALA A 26 -0.09 -9.19 13.60
C ALA A 26 -1.02 -8.40 12.64
N TRP A 27 -0.56 -8.10 11.42
CA TRP A 27 -1.40 -7.47 10.39
C TRP A 27 -2.47 -8.40 9.81
N LYS A 28 -2.26 -9.72 9.79
CA LYS A 28 -3.25 -10.71 9.30
C LYS A 28 -4.34 -10.99 10.33
N LYS A 29 -3.98 -11.06 11.60
CA LYS A 29 -4.87 -11.33 12.73
C LYS A 29 -4.65 -10.28 13.81
N PRO A 30 -5.10 -9.04 13.59
CA PRO A 30 -4.90 -7.97 14.54
C PRO A 30 -5.76 -8.20 15.79
N THR A 31 -5.23 -7.81 16.96
CA THR A 31 -5.98 -7.73 18.21
C THR A 31 -6.97 -6.57 18.15
N GLU A 32 -7.95 -6.54 19.05
CA GLU A 32 -8.92 -5.44 19.12
C GLU A 32 -8.24 -4.08 19.37
N GLU A 33 -7.22 -4.05 20.19
CA GLU A 33 -6.41 -2.85 20.45
C GLU A 33 -5.72 -2.35 19.17
N GLN A 34 -5.10 -3.25 18.41
CA GLN A 34 -4.45 -2.91 17.13
C GLN A 34 -5.46 -2.38 16.09
N ILE A 35 -6.66 -2.95 16.06
CA ILE A 35 -7.74 -2.46 15.20
C ILE A 35 -8.15 -1.05 15.63
N ALA A 36 -8.30 -0.80 16.93
CA ALA A 36 -8.63 0.52 17.45
C ALA A 36 -7.55 1.55 17.11
N ASP A 37 -6.28 1.21 17.24
CA ASP A 37 -5.16 2.08 16.86
C ASP A 37 -5.14 2.43 15.37
N VAL A 38 -5.37 1.44 14.50
CA VAL A 38 -5.47 1.69 13.06
C VAL A 38 -6.67 2.59 12.75
N ARG A 39 -7.81 2.40 13.42
CA ARG A 39 -8.98 3.28 13.25
C ARG A 39 -8.70 4.71 13.69
N ARG A 40 -8.01 4.94 14.82
CA ARG A 40 -7.58 6.28 15.25
C ARG A 40 -6.69 6.94 14.18
N LYS A 41 -5.67 6.22 13.71
CA LYS A 41 -4.80 6.70 12.63
C LYS A 41 -5.58 7.06 11.35
N MET A 42 -6.61 6.30 10.99
CA MET A 42 -7.45 6.61 9.83
C MET A 42 -8.23 7.91 9.99
N ILE A 43 -8.61 8.31 11.22
CA ILE A 43 -9.24 9.61 11.49
C ILE A 43 -8.26 10.73 11.15
N ASP A 44 -7.03 10.64 11.63
CA ASP A 44 -5.97 11.62 11.36
C ASP A 44 -5.62 11.67 9.85
N TRP A 45 -5.60 10.51 9.20
CA TRP A 45 -5.32 10.43 7.75
C TRP A 45 -6.40 11.10 6.91
N ARG A 46 -7.67 11.07 7.34
CA ARG A 46 -8.75 11.79 6.67
C ARG A 46 -8.65 13.31 6.82
N ALA A 47 -8.17 13.78 7.98
CA ALA A 47 -7.98 15.20 8.25
C ALA A 47 -6.73 15.76 7.54
N SER A 48 -5.75 14.91 7.22
CA SER A 48 -4.51 15.31 6.57
C SER A 48 -4.68 15.53 5.05
N GLU A 49 -3.66 16.10 4.42
CA GLU A 49 -3.62 16.25 2.96
C GLU A 49 -3.77 14.91 2.23
N ARG A 50 -4.22 14.96 0.98
CA ARG A 50 -4.42 13.78 0.13
C ARG A 50 -3.13 13.03 -0.20
N ILE A 51 -1.99 13.71 -0.22
CA ILE A 51 -0.66 13.14 -0.46
C ILE A 51 0.28 13.75 0.57
N VAL A 52 0.71 12.93 1.51
CA VAL A 52 1.61 13.31 2.61
C VAL A 52 2.86 12.46 2.53
N GLN A 53 4.02 13.08 2.56
CA GLN A 53 5.28 12.36 2.72
C GLN A 53 5.42 11.93 4.18
N ILE A 54 5.86 10.69 4.38
CA ILE A 54 6.06 10.09 5.71
C ILE A 54 7.51 9.59 5.83
N ASP A 55 8.08 9.71 7.01
CA ASP A 55 9.47 9.32 7.25
C ASP A 55 9.66 7.80 7.27
N LYS A 56 8.67 7.08 7.80
CA LYS A 56 8.74 5.63 7.96
C LYS A 56 7.44 4.98 7.46
N PRO A 57 7.53 3.86 6.74
CA PRO A 57 6.36 3.13 6.29
C PRO A 57 5.59 2.55 7.48
N THR A 58 4.26 2.63 7.45
CA THR A 58 3.40 2.10 8.51
C THR A 58 3.46 0.57 8.56
N ARG A 59 3.56 -0.10 7.40
CA ARG A 59 3.71 -1.55 7.30
C ARG A 59 5.10 -1.92 6.80
N LEU A 60 6.04 -2.01 7.74
CA LEU A 60 7.43 -2.30 7.42
C LEU A 60 7.62 -3.67 6.75
N ASP A 61 6.85 -4.70 7.16
CA ASP A 61 6.85 -6.02 6.55
C ASP A 61 6.54 -5.95 5.05
N ARG A 62 5.49 -5.22 4.69
CA ARG A 62 5.06 -5.10 3.30
C ARG A 62 6.00 -4.23 2.49
N ALA A 63 6.41 -3.08 3.05
CA ALA A 63 7.34 -2.17 2.39
C ALA A 63 8.67 -2.85 2.03
N ARG A 64 9.25 -3.63 2.96
CA ARG A 64 10.50 -4.36 2.72
C ARG A 64 10.40 -5.40 1.63
N VAL A 65 9.31 -6.15 1.57
CA VAL A 65 9.05 -7.12 0.50
C VAL A 65 8.97 -6.44 -0.86
N LEU A 66 8.47 -5.19 -0.91
CA LEU A 66 8.34 -4.38 -2.11
C LEU A 66 9.60 -3.57 -2.47
N GLY A 67 10.71 -3.80 -1.77
CA GLY A 67 12.00 -3.18 -2.08
C GLY A 67 12.34 -1.92 -1.29
N TYR A 68 11.53 -1.50 -0.31
CA TYR A 68 11.84 -0.37 0.54
C TYR A 68 13.15 -0.59 1.32
N LYS A 69 14.02 0.40 1.30
CA LYS A 69 15.22 0.51 2.12
C LYS A 69 15.21 1.86 2.84
N ALA A 70 15.58 1.88 4.12
CA ALA A 70 15.67 3.11 4.90
C ALA A 70 17.00 3.80 4.61
N LYS A 71 17.07 4.53 3.50
CA LYS A 71 18.23 5.33 3.08
C LYS A 71 17.80 6.56 2.29
N GLN A 72 18.72 7.48 2.12
CA GLN A 72 18.50 8.70 1.32
C GLN A 72 18.09 8.34 -0.11
N GLY A 73 17.26 9.19 -0.70
CA GLY A 73 16.70 8.94 -2.03
C GLY A 73 15.51 7.97 -2.07
N VAL A 74 15.11 7.37 -0.94
CA VAL A 74 13.89 6.54 -0.82
C VAL A 74 12.83 7.34 -0.07
N HIS A 75 11.71 7.61 -0.72
CA HIS A 75 10.60 8.38 -0.18
C HIS A 75 9.36 7.53 -0.07
N VAL A 76 8.57 7.75 0.98
CA VAL A 76 7.28 7.07 1.17
C VAL A 76 6.19 8.12 1.25
N PHE A 77 5.13 7.93 0.47
CA PHE A 77 3.98 8.83 0.44
C PHE A 77 2.72 8.09 0.85
N ARG A 78 1.98 8.63 1.80
CA ARG A 78 0.63 8.18 2.09
C ARG A 78 -0.35 8.93 1.20
N VAL A 79 -1.20 8.17 0.50
CA VAL A 79 -2.19 8.70 -0.44
C VAL A 79 -3.58 8.32 0.00
N THR A 80 -4.43 9.32 0.16
CA THR A 80 -5.86 9.15 0.48
C THR A 80 -6.67 9.27 -0.80
N LEU A 81 -7.49 8.25 -1.08
CA LEU A 81 -8.37 8.18 -2.25
C LEU A 81 -9.82 8.05 -1.83
N GLU A 82 -10.70 8.78 -2.49
CA GLU A 82 -12.14 8.60 -2.35
C GLU A 82 -12.59 7.32 -3.04
N ARG A 83 -13.42 6.55 -2.36
CA ARG A 83 -14.01 5.31 -2.89
C ARG A 83 -15.28 5.60 -3.68
N GLY A 84 -15.65 4.67 -4.53
CA GLY A 84 -16.84 4.73 -5.35
C GLY A 84 -16.56 5.07 -6.82
N GLY A 85 -17.61 5.17 -7.59
CA GLY A 85 -17.55 5.56 -9.00
C GLY A 85 -17.55 7.07 -9.17
N ARG A 86 -17.14 7.54 -10.35
CA ARG A 86 -17.24 8.97 -10.70
C ARG A 86 -18.68 9.31 -11.07
N ALA A 87 -19.27 10.25 -10.37
CA ALA A 87 -20.51 10.89 -10.80
C ALA A 87 -20.27 11.70 -12.07
N ARG A 88 -21.14 11.55 -13.06
CA ARG A 88 -21.14 12.36 -14.30
C ARG A 88 -22.42 13.15 -14.38
N ALA A 89 -22.35 14.36 -14.92
CA ALA A 89 -23.53 15.13 -15.24
C ALA A 89 -24.44 14.36 -16.20
N ARG A 90 -25.73 14.30 -15.91
CA ARG A 90 -26.72 13.71 -16.82
C ARG A 90 -26.88 14.63 -18.03
N PRO A 91 -26.98 14.08 -19.27
CA PRO A 91 -27.35 14.89 -20.42
C PRO A 91 -28.73 15.50 -20.17
N ARG A 92 -28.85 16.80 -20.26
CA ARG A 92 -30.10 17.54 -20.01
C ARG A 92 -31.07 17.49 -21.19
N THR A 93 -30.61 17.05 -22.39
CA THR A 93 -31.37 17.07 -23.63
C THR A 93 -31.63 15.68 -24.17
N LYS A 94 -32.91 15.41 -24.54
CA LYS A 94 -33.40 14.21 -25.22
C LYS A 94 -33.18 12.87 -24.49
N ARG A 95 -33.89 11.83 -24.94
CA ARG A 95 -33.81 10.44 -24.43
C ARG A 95 -32.54 9.77 -24.90
N ARG A 96 -31.42 10.00 -24.24
CA ARG A 96 -30.12 9.38 -24.59
C ARG A 96 -29.79 8.27 -23.57
N SER A 97 -30.51 7.16 -23.62
CA SER A 97 -30.40 6.04 -22.67
C SER A 97 -28.96 5.53 -22.50
N LYS A 98 -28.20 5.41 -23.58
CA LYS A 98 -26.78 4.99 -23.53
C LYS A 98 -25.85 5.98 -22.81
N ARG A 99 -26.26 7.25 -22.67
CA ARG A 99 -25.49 8.31 -21.99
C ARG A 99 -26.01 8.63 -20.58
N LEU A 100 -27.13 8.05 -20.17
CA LEU A 100 -27.77 8.30 -18.86
C LEU A 100 -27.05 7.64 -17.68
N GLY A 101 -26.09 6.77 -17.91
CA GLY A 101 -25.30 6.16 -16.83
C GLY A 101 -24.61 7.22 -15.97
N VAL A 102 -25.08 7.41 -14.73
CA VAL A 102 -24.59 8.41 -13.79
C VAL A 102 -23.26 8.01 -13.17
N MET A 103 -23.12 6.72 -12.90
CA MET A 103 -21.91 6.16 -12.28
C MET A 103 -21.12 5.39 -13.34
N LYS A 104 -19.92 5.87 -13.62
CA LYS A 104 -18.99 5.14 -14.50
C LYS A 104 -17.77 4.75 -13.71
N VAL A 105 -17.44 3.46 -13.78
CA VAL A 105 -16.23 2.92 -13.18
C VAL A 105 -15.05 3.25 -14.10
N VAL A 106 -13.99 3.78 -13.53
CA VAL A 106 -12.71 3.98 -14.23
C VAL A 106 -12.04 2.63 -14.37
N ARG A 107 -11.47 2.31 -15.54
CA ARG A 107 -10.74 1.05 -15.81
C ARG A 107 -9.34 1.05 -15.12
N MET A 108 -9.26 1.60 -13.92
CA MET A 108 -8.03 1.67 -13.12
C MET A 108 -8.38 1.33 -11.69
N ASN A 109 -7.55 0.49 -11.05
CA ASN A 109 -7.69 0.22 -9.63
C ASN A 109 -7.22 1.42 -8.79
N TYR A 110 -7.61 1.47 -7.53
CA TYR A 110 -7.22 2.55 -6.63
C TYR A 110 -5.70 2.63 -6.43
N GLN A 111 -5.02 1.50 -6.40
CA GLN A 111 -3.58 1.44 -6.27
C GLN A 111 -2.88 2.20 -7.40
N TRP A 112 -3.23 1.91 -8.64
CA TRP A 112 -2.70 2.62 -9.80
C TRP A 112 -3.01 4.11 -9.78
N VAL A 113 -4.23 4.49 -9.36
CA VAL A 113 -4.59 5.91 -9.19
C VAL A 113 -3.71 6.59 -8.15
N ALA A 114 -3.38 5.90 -7.02
CA ALA A 114 -2.47 6.42 -6.01
C ALA A 114 -1.07 6.69 -6.59
N GLU A 115 -0.52 5.71 -7.29
CA GLU A 115 0.79 5.79 -7.95
C GLU A 115 0.86 6.96 -8.93
N GLN A 116 -0.13 7.08 -9.83
CA GLN A 116 -0.19 8.19 -10.78
C GLN A 116 -0.32 9.56 -10.11
N ARG A 117 -1.02 9.67 -8.99
CA ARG A 117 -1.13 10.94 -8.26
C ARG A 117 0.21 11.37 -7.66
N VAL A 118 0.97 10.42 -7.09
CA VAL A 118 2.32 10.70 -6.58
C VAL A 118 3.24 11.10 -7.71
N GLN A 119 3.25 10.36 -8.81
CA GLN A 119 4.07 10.64 -9.98
C GLN A 119 3.81 12.03 -10.57
N ARG A 120 2.54 12.46 -10.63
CA ARG A 120 2.18 13.81 -11.10
C ARG A 120 2.61 14.93 -10.15
N LYS A 121 2.56 14.68 -8.83
CA LYS A 121 2.98 15.68 -7.83
C LYS A 121 4.50 15.77 -7.74
N HIS A 122 5.21 14.65 -7.99
CA HIS A 122 6.65 14.52 -7.86
C HIS A 122 7.27 13.90 -9.13
N PRO A 123 7.40 14.68 -10.23
CA PRO A 123 7.90 14.14 -11.51
C PRO A 123 9.38 13.78 -11.49
N ASN A 124 10.13 14.24 -10.50
CA ASN A 124 11.53 13.89 -10.28
C ASN A 124 11.74 12.53 -9.63
N LEU A 125 10.68 11.95 -9.05
CA LEU A 125 10.71 10.64 -8.39
C LEU A 125 10.12 9.58 -9.29
N GLU A 126 10.66 8.37 -9.23
CA GLU A 126 10.09 7.19 -9.89
C GLU A 126 9.39 6.30 -8.88
N VAL A 127 8.19 5.83 -9.20
CA VAL A 127 7.42 4.96 -8.32
C VAL A 127 7.95 3.54 -8.40
N LEU A 128 8.43 3.00 -7.27
CA LEU A 128 8.90 1.62 -7.18
C LEU A 128 7.73 0.65 -7.02
N SER A 129 6.86 0.91 -6.05
CA SER A 129 5.72 0.06 -5.73
C SER A 129 4.77 0.75 -4.74
N SER A 130 3.62 0.12 -4.50
CA SER A 130 2.64 0.62 -3.55
C SER A 130 1.88 -0.51 -2.87
N TYR A 131 1.19 -0.20 -1.78
CA TYR A 131 0.34 -1.16 -1.06
C TYR A 131 -0.78 -0.49 -0.30
N LEU A 132 -1.84 -1.25 -0.06
CA LEU A 132 -2.98 -0.82 0.73
C LEU A 132 -2.65 -0.86 2.22
N LEU A 133 -2.92 0.23 2.93
CA LEU A 133 -2.89 0.29 4.41
C LEU A 133 -4.21 -0.14 5.02
N GLY A 134 -5.29 0.40 4.49
CA GLY A 134 -6.63 0.14 4.96
C GLY A 134 -7.66 0.94 4.17
N GLN A 135 -8.91 0.71 4.49
CA GLN A 135 -10.02 1.42 3.87
C GLN A 135 -11.16 1.62 4.87
N ASP A 136 -11.87 2.70 4.70
CA ASP A 136 -13.12 2.98 5.40
C ASP A 136 -14.31 3.05 4.42
N GLY A 137 -15.46 3.55 4.86
CA GLY A 137 -16.65 3.68 4.01
C GLY A 137 -16.42 4.58 2.80
N HIS A 138 -15.68 5.67 2.95
CA HIS A 138 -15.49 6.71 1.93
C HIS A 138 -14.07 6.76 1.35
N HIS A 139 -13.06 6.28 2.06
CA HIS A 139 -11.66 6.43 1.68
C HIS A 139 -10.91 5.10 1.64
N ALA A 140 -9.91 5.05 0.79
CA ALA A 140 -8.89 4.02 0.75
C ALA A 140 -7.51 4.69 0.89
N PHE A 141 -6.67 4.12 1.77
CA PHE A 141 -5.36 4.64 2.13
C PHE A 141 -4.28 3.73 1.56
N PHE A 142 -3.40 4.32 0.77
CA PHE A 142 -2.26 3.62 0.17
C PHE A 142 -0.96 4.24 0.62
N GLU A 143 0.07 3.44 0.73
CA GLU A 143 1.45 3.91 0.78
C GLU A 143 2.12 3.61 -0.55
N VAL A 144 2.80 4.61 -1.09
CA VAL A 144 3.54 4.56 -2.35
C VAL A 144 5.01 4.80 -2.03
N ILE A 145 5.86 3.88 -2.48
CA ILE A 145 7.31 3.96 -2.34
C ILE A 145 7.86 4.54 -3.64
N ALA A 146 8.55 5.66 -3.54
CA ALA A 146 9.18 6.33 -4.66
C ALA A 146 10.67 6.51 -4.42
N LEU A 147 11.44 6.51 -5.51
CA LEU A 147 12.89 6.61 -5.50
C LEU A 147 13.33 7.86 -6.26
N ASP A 148 14.32 8.56 -5.73
CA ASP A 148 15.01 9.60 -6.48
C ASP A 148 16.06 8.97 -7.38
N ARG A 149 15.81 8.97 -8.69
CA ARG A 149 16.73 8.44 -9.71
C ARG A 149 18.06 9.15 -9.80
N ASN A 150 18.13 10.39 -9.30
CA ASN A 150 19.35 11.20 -9.36
C ASN A 150 20.23 10.99 -8.13
N ALA A 151 19.67 10.49 -7.03
CA ALA A 151 20.39 10.26 -5.79
C ALA A 151 21.56 9.27 -5.97
N PRO A 152 22.78 9.63 -5.53
CA PRO A 152 23.95 8.76 -5.66
C PRO A 152 23.79 7.44 -4.90
N GLU A 153 23.07 7.43 -3.78
CA GLU A 153 22.77 6.26 -2.96
C GLU A 153 21.91 5.24 -3.70
N ILE A 154 21.02 5.71 -4.58
CA ILE A 154 20.18 4.83 -5.41
C ILE A 154 20.98 4.30 -6.60
N LYS A 155 21.79 5.15 -7.24
CA LYS A 155 22.65 4.74 -8.37
C LYS A 155 23.69 3.71 -7.97
N SER A 156 24.24 3.79 -6.76
CA SER A 156 25.23 2.85 -6.23
C SER A 156 24.60 1.55 -5.69
N ASP A 157 23.28 1.52 -5.46
CA ASP A 157 22.62 0.34 -4.91
C ASP A 157 22.39 -0.73 -5.98
N ARG A 158 23.06 -1.87 -5.84
CA ARG A 158 22.96 -3.01 -6.77
C ARG A 158 21.53 -3.49 -7.02
N THR A 159 20.63 -3.31 -6.06
CA THR A 159 19.25 -3.80 -6.15
C THR A 159 18.25 -2.77 -6.65
N LEU A 160 18.60 -1.46 -6.61
CA LEU A 160 17.71 -0.37 -6.97
C LEU A 160 18.17 0.43 -8.19
N ASN A 161 19.44 0.31 -8.60
CA ASN A 161 20.02 1.09 -9.69
C ASN A 161 19.34 0.88 -11.05
N TRP A 162 18.66 -0.22 -11.25
CA TRP A 162 17.94 -0.51 -12.48
C TRP A 162 16.88 0.54 -12.83
N ILE A 163 16.24 1.17 -11.79
CA ILE A 163 15.21 2.19 -11.98
C ILE A 163 15.79 3.53 -12.51
N CYS A 164 17.10 3.74 -12.37
CA CYS A 164 17.77 4.93 -12.89
C CYS A 164 17.88 4.91 -14.42
N ARG A 165 17.76 3.73 -15.07
CA ARG A 165 17.87 3.60 -16.51
C ARG A 165 16.57 4.01 -17.21
N PRO A 166 16.61 4.81 -18.30
CA PRO A 166 15.42 5.26 -19.02
C PRO A 166 14.54 4.11 -19.54
N GLU A 167 15.15 2.99 -19.89
CA GLU A 167 14.51 1.79 -20.45
C GLU A 167 13.55 1.11 -19.46
N ASN A 168 13.69 1.37 -18.17
CA ASN A 168 12.94 0.70 -17.11
C ASN A 168 11.86 1.61 -16.48
N ARG A 169 11.40 2.62 -17.21
CA ARG A 169 10.40 3.59 -16.74
C ARG A 169 9.04 3.42 -17.39
#